data_aaa9972897319eacab6b135d121457ef
#
_entry.id   aaa9972897319eacab6b135d121457ef
#
_cell.length_a   1.000
_cell.length_b   1.000
_cell.length_c   1.000
_cell.angle_alpha   90.00
_cell.angle_beta   90.00
_cell.angle_gamma   90.00
#
_symmetry.space_group_name_H-M   'P 1'
#
loop_
_entity.id
_entity.type
_entity.pdbx_description
1 polymer ?
#
loop_
_entity_poly.entity_id
_entity_poly.type
_entity_poly.pdbx_seq_one_letter_code
_entity_poly.pdbx_strand_id
1 'polypeptide(L)' 'MIEKLKALGYRIMTCENIMVGTKHLNDFYLDITLTNGIITDYEVMGSSFVRSQSDIDNLQIAYNTLKSDLKELENE' A
#
# COMPACT_ATOMS: atom_id res chain seq x y z
N MET A 1 -9.76 -1.40 11.28
CA MET A 1 -8.69 -1.51 10.26
C MET A 1 -9.21 -1.33 8.83
N ILE A 2 -10.24 -2.07 8.43
CA ILE A 2 -10.83 -1.95 7.08
C ILE A 2 -11.29 -0.52 6.78
N GLU A 3 -11.97 0.11 7.71
CA GLU A 3 -12.47 1.47 7.54
C GLU A 3 -11.33 2.46 7.27
N LYS A 4 -10.22 2.33 7.99
CA LYS A 4 -9.05 3.17 7.80
C LYS A 4 -8.39 2.92 6.44
N LEU A 5 -8.26 1.67 6.03
CA LEU A 5 -7.71 1.34 4.71
C LEU A 5 -8.54 1.97 3.60
N LYS A 6 -9.86 1.87 3.69
CA LYS A 6 -10.75 2.49 2.70
C LYS A 6 -10.62 4.02 2.70
N ALA A 7 -10.54 4.61 3.89
CA ALA A 7 -10.39 6.06 4.02
C ALA A 7 -9.07 6.56 3.41
N LEU A 8 -8.02 5.73 3.47
CA LEU A 8 -6.73 6.04 2.87
C LEU A 8 -6.69 5.78 1.35
N GLY A 9 -7.77 5.25 0.78
CA GLY A 9 -7.87 5.05 -0.66
C GLY A 9 -7.56 3.64 -1.14
N TYR A 10 -7.45 2.68 -0.23
CA TYR A 10 -7.16 1.29 -0.59
C TYR A 10 -8.42 0.55 -0.99
N ARG A 11 -8.31 -0.27 -2.02
CA ARG A 11 -9.34 -1.23 -2.43
C ARG A 11 -9.05 -2.53 -1.70
N ILE A 12 -10.09 -3.15 -1.14
CA ILE A 12 -9.93 -4.32 -0.29
C ILE A 12 -10.39 -5.57 -1.03
N MET A 13 -9.53 -6.59 -1.01
CA MET A 13 -9.87 -7.94 -1.46
C MET A 13 -9.65 -8.88 -0.30
N THR A 14 -10.62 -9.78 -0.08
CA THR A 14 -10.53 -10.74 1.02
C THR A 14 -10.62 -12.17 0.49
N CYS A 15 -9.85 -13.05 1.11
CA CYS A 15 -9.90 -14.48 0.83
C CYS A 15 -9.63 -15.19 2.16
N GLU A 16 -10.68 -15.79 2.72
CA GLU A 16 -10.62 -16.45 4.03
C GLU A 16 -10.14 -15.48 5.11
N ASN A 17 -9.00 -15.76 5.74
CA ASN A 17 -8.42 -14.91 6.79
C ASN A 17 -7.38 -13.91 6.27
N ILE A 18 -7.19 -13.85 4.95
CA ILE A 18 -6.24 -12.93 4.33
C ILE A 18 -7.00 -11.79 3.65
N MET A 19 -6.50 -10.59 3.86
CA MET A 19 -7.05 -9.38 3.27
C MET A 19 -5.91 -8.59 2.62
N VAL A 20 -6.12 -8.13 1.40
CA VAL A 20 -5.14 -7.30 0.69
C VAL A 20 -5.78 -5.98 0.34
N GLY A 21 -5.13 -4.89 0.78
CA GLY A 21 -5.49 -3.54 0.38
C GLY A 21 -4.54 -3.08 -0.72
N THR A 22 -5.08 -2.57 -1.81
CA THR A 22 -4.31 -2.08 -2.95
C THR A 22 -4.69 -0.64 -3.28
N LYS A 23 -3.68 0.20 -3.48
CA LYS A 23 -3.87 1.61 -3.83
C LYS A 23 -2.97 1.96 -5.00
N HIS A 24 -3.56 2.56 -6.04
CA HIS A 24 -2.81 3.00 -7.22
C HIS A 24 -2.30 4.42 -6.99
N LEU A 25 -1.02 4.63 -7.19
CA LEU A 25 -0.37 5.93 -7.03
C LEU A 25 0.64 6.14 -8.16
N ASN A 26 0.33 7.05 -9.10
CA ASN A 26 1.10 7.24 -10.33
C ASN A 26 1.14 5.90 -11.10
N ASP A 27 2.34 5.41 -11.45
CA ASP A 27 2.50 4.14 -12.14
C ASP A 27 2.80 2.98 -11.19
N PHE A 28 2.58 3.19 -9.91
CA PHE A 28 2.90 2.20 -8.87
C PHE A 28 1.65 1.79 -8.12
N TYR A 29 1.74 0.63 -7.46
CA TYR A 29 0.69 0.13 -6.58
C TYR A 29 1.27 -0.08 -5.20
N LEU A 30 0.52 0.34 -4.17
CA LEU A 30 0.87 0.09 -2.78
C LEU A 30 -0.01 -1.05 -2.29
N ASP A 31 0.61 -2.13 -1.82
CA ASP A 31 -0.10 -3.29 -1.28
C ASP A 31 0.19 -3.45 0.20
N ILE A 32 -0.88 -3.69 0.96
CA ILE A 32 -0.78 -4.02 2.38
C ILE A 32 -1.58 -5.30 2.59
N THR A 33 -0.91 -6.31 3.14
CA THR A 33 -1.53 -7.62 3.41
C THR A 33 -1.77 -7.78 4.90
N LEU A 34 -2.99 -8.19 5.25
CA LEU A 34 -3.35 -8.51 6.63
C LEU A 34 -3.73 -9.98 6.72
N THR A 35 -3.24 -10.64 7.76
CA THR A 35 -3.61 -12.02 8.07
C THR A 35 -4.23 -12.01 9.46
N ASN A 36 -5.47 -12.47 9.56
CA ASN A 36 -6.24 -12.44 10.83
C ASN A 36 -6.31 -11.03 11.44
N GLY A 37 -6.42 -10.00 10.57
CA GLY A 37 -6.54 -8.62 11.00
C GLY A 37 -5.22 -7.94 11.38
N ILE A 38 -4.10 -8.63 11.21
CA ILE A 38 -2.76 -8.11 11.54
C ILE A 38 -1.97 -7.89 10.25
N ILE A 39 -1.29 -6.75 10.14
CA ILE A 39 -0.44 -6.46 8.98
C ILE A 39 0.74 -7.43 8.99
N THR A 40 0.84 -8.26 7.94
CA THR A 40 1.90 -9.26 7.80
C THR A 40 2.87 -8.96 6.67
N ASP A 41 2.47 -8.10 5.73
CA ASP A 41 3.33 -7.74 4.61
C ASP A 41 2.88 -6.42 3.99
N TYR A 42 3.79 -5.75 3.31
CA TYR A 42 3.49 -4.54 2.54
C TYR A 42 4.58 -4.36 1.48
N GLU A 43 4.21 -3.80 0.33
CA GLU A 43 5.18 -3.58 -0.74
C GLU A 43 4.70 -2.50 -1.72
N VAL A 44 5.65 -1.96 -2.49
CA VAL A 44 5.39 -1.10 -3.64
C VAL A 44 5.65 -1.92 -4.89
N MET A 45 4.64 -2.09 -5.73
CA MET A 45 4.72 -2.84 -6.97
C MET A 45 4.88 -1.89 -8.15
N GLY A 46 5.55 -2.35 -9.20
CA GLY A 46 5.79 -1.58 -10.42
C GLY A 46 7.19 -0.98 -10.50
N SER A 47 8.06 -1.21 -9.50
CA SER A 47 9.42 -0.68 -9.49
C SER A 47 10.29 -1.17 -10.66
N SER A 48 9.91 -2.29 -11.28
CA SER A 48 10.61 -2.82 -12.45
C SER A 48 10.45 -1.93 -13.69
N PHE A 49 9.53 -0.98 -13.67
CA PHE A 49 9.29 -0.05 -14.77
C PHE A 49 10.01 1.29 -14.62
N VAL A 50 10.87 1.41 -13.62
CA VAL A 50 11.63 2.64 -13.38
C VAL A 50 12.68 2.80 -14.47
N ARG A 51 12.62 3.91 -15.23
CA ARG A 51 13.50 4.18 -16.36
C ARG A 51 14.05 5.61 -16.43
N SER A 52 13.53 6.50 -15.60
CA SER A 52 13.90 7.92 -15.63
C SER A 52 14.00 8.47 -14.23
N GLN A 53 14.54 9.68 -14.10
CA GLN A 53 14.60 10.37 -12.81
C GLN A 53 13.19 10.65 -12.30
N SER A 54 12.25 10.97 -13.20
CA SER A 54 10.86 11.18 -12.83
C SER A 54 10.23 9.93 -12.22
N ASP A 55 10.55 8.75 -12.77
CA ASP A 55 10.07 7.47 -12.23
C ASP A 55 10.67 7.22 -10.85
N ILE A 56 11.93 7.55 -10.64
CA ILE A 56 12.59 7.41 -9.34
C ILE A 56 11.92 8.30 -8.31
N ASP A 57 11.62 9.55 -8.68
CA ASP A 57 10.94 10.49 -7.80
C ASP A 57 9.54 9.98 -7.42
N ASN A 58 8.81 9.46 -8.41
CA ASN A 58 7.48 8.90 -8.17
C ASN A 58 7.54 7.65 -7.28
N LEU A 59 8.56 6.81 -7.45
CA LEU A 59 8.78 5.65 -6.61
C LEU A 59 9.04 6.08 -5.16
N GLN A 60 9.84 7.11 -4.96
CA GLN A 60 10.11 7.64 -3.61
C GLN A 60 8.83 8.17 -2.96
N ILE A 61 7.98 8.85 -3.73
CA ILE A 61 6.68 9.33 -3.25
C ILE A 61 5.81 8.13 -2.83
N ALA A 62 5.81 7.06 -3.63
CA ALA A 62 5.05 5.85 -3.32
C ALA A 62 5.51 5.21 -2.00
N TYR A 63 6.82 5.07 -1.80
CA TYR A 63 7.36 4.55 -0.54
C TYR A 63 7.01 5.43 0.64
N ASN A 64 7.15 6.75 0.49
CA ASN A 64 6.81 7.68 1.56
C ASN A 64 5.33 7.63 1.93
N THR A 65 4.47 7.50 0.92
CA THR A 65 3.02 7.38 1.12
C THR A 65 2.69 6.08 1.86
N LEU A 66 3.31 4.97 1.45
CA LEU A 66 3.11 3.69 2.12
C LEU A 66 3.52 3.75 3.60
N LYS A 67 4.68 4.34 3.90
CA LYS A 67 5.14 4.51 5.28
C LYS A 67 4.17 5.35 6.11
N SER A 68 3.67 6.44 5.52
CA SER A 68 2.70 7.30 6.19
C SER A 68 1.40 6.56 6.46
N ASP A 69 0.91 5.80 5.49
CA ASP A 69 -0.32 5.03 5.62
C ASP A 69 -0.17 3.94 6.69
N LEU A 70 0.98 3.26 6.75
CA LEU A 70 1.25 2.25 7.77
C LEU A 70 1.23 2.86 9.18
N LYS A 71 1.78 4.06 9.35
CA LYS A 71 1.73 4.77 10.63
C LYS A 71 0.30 5.07 11.05
N GLU A 72 -0.53 5.52 10.11
CA GLU A 72 -1.95 5.79 10.39
C GLU A 72 -2.67 4.52 10.84
N LEU A 73 -2.37 3.39 10.22
CA LEU A 73 -2.98 2.11 10.56
C LEU A 73 -2.52 1.61 11.93
N GLU A 74 -1.29 1.88 12.33
CA GLU A 74 -0.73 1.46 13.60
C GLU A 74 -1.20 2.30 14.77
N ASN A 75 -1.68 3.51 14.52
CA ASN A 75 -2.14 4.46 15.55
C ASN A 75 -3.61 4.28 15.91
N GLU A 76 -4.10 3.08 15.87
CA GLU A 76 -5.48 2.79 16.32
C GLU A 76 -5.63 2.73 17.80
#